data_7c408c608a26baa9343d56b86d98a1c7
#
_entry.id   7c408c608a26baa9343d56b86d98a1c7
#
_cell.length_a   1.000
_cell.length_b   1.000
_cell.length_c   1.000
_cell.angle_alpha   90.00
_cell.angle_beta   90.00
_cell.angle_gamma   90.00
#
_symmetry.space_group_name_H-M   'P 1'
#
loop_
_entity.id
_entity.type
_entity.pdbx_description
1 polymer ?
#
loop_
_entity_poly.entity_id
_entity_poly.type
_entity_poly.pdbx_seq_one_letter_code
_entity_poly.pdbx_strand_id
1 'polypeptide(L)'
;MVVEPLIIALLLAAALMHATWNAILKSDQSDRLATFGLIMTTGTIMGLCIVPFVPMIEGAAWKYLILSVAIHVAYYFFLLKAYSYGDLSHTYPIARGLGPLLVALVSGRFIGEHLRSQDIVGVLLLSFGLVALAMPLKNVVPRPGSRHGLATLFAVLTGITIAGYIISDGLGVRAAGESTQHRISYIAWLAVLEGPWLLVLAFWKRPTTVWAHMKKTWYRGVGGGLIANTGYGIAIYALALGPMAHVAALRETSVLFGALIGTLLLGEPFGGRRVAASFVIVSGLVLMNGPALF
;
A
#
# COMPACT_ATOMS: atom_id res chain seq x y z
N MET A 1 -1.83 -9.80 -21.29
CA MET A 1 -0.96 -8.61 -21.47
C MET A 1 0.23 -8.76 -20.54
N VAL A 2 1.42 -8.47 -20.99
CA VAL A 2 2.66 -8.54 -20.19
C VAL A 2 3.00 -7.13 -19.75
N VAL A 3 3.43 -6.96 -18.50
CA VAL A 3 3.86 -5.64 -17.98
C VAL A 3 5.21 -5.30 -18.60
N GLU A 4 5.36 -4.10 -19.14
CA GLU A 4 6.64 -3.67 -19.72
C GLU A 4 7.77 -3.65 -18.70
N PRO A 5 9.02 -3.99 -19.06
CA PRO A 5 10.16 -4.04 -18.12
C PRO A 5 10.39 -2.73 -17.36
N LEU A 6 10.18 -1.58 -18.00
CA LEU A 6 10.28 -0.27 -17.36
C LEU A 6 9.25 -0.12 -16.23
N ILE A 7 8.01 -0.57 -16.46
CA ILE A 7 6.95 -0.50 -15.45
C ILE A 7 7.27 -1.43 -14.28
N ILE A 8 7.84 -2.62 -14.56
CA ILE A 8 8.31 -3.53 -13.49
C ILE A 8 9.39 -2.84 -12.64
N ALA A 9 10.39 -2.23 -13.27
CA ALA A 9 11.45 -1.52 -12.55
C ALA A 9 10.89 -0.36 -11.69
N LEU A 10 9.96 0.42 -12.24
CA LEU A 10 9.28 1.50 -11.50
C LEU A 10 8.46 0.96 -10.31
N LEU A 11 7.76 -0.16 -10.49
CA LEU A 11 7.00 -0.78 -9.39
C LEU A 11 7.89 -1.36 -8.30
N LEU A 12 9.04 -1.93 -8.65
CA LEU A 12 10.03 -2.38 -7.67
C LEU A 12 10.63 -1.20 -6.90
N ALA A 13 10.91 -0.07 -7.57
CA ALA A 13 11.32 1.17 -6.93
C ALA A 13 10.22 1.70 -5.99
N ALA A 14 8.98 1.73 -6.44
CA ALA A 14 7.82 2.10 -5.62
C ALA A 14 7.65 1.18 -4.40
N ALA A 15 7.88 -0.11 -4.55
CA ALA A 15 7.83 -1.08 -3.47
C ALA A 15 8.96 -0.85 -2.43
N LEU A 16 10.17 -0.52 -2.88
CA LEU A 16 11.27 -0.12 -2.00
C LEU A 16 10.94 1.18 -1.25
N MET A 17 10.41 2.18 -1.95
CA MET A 17 9.92 3.43 -1.35
C MET A 17 8.85 3.15 -0.30
N HIS A 18 7.92 2.22 -0.59
CA HIS A 18 6.87 1.81 0.35
C HIS A 18 7.46 1.16 1.61
N ALA A 19 8.44 0.28 1.48
CA ALA A 19 9.13 -0.30 2.62
C ALA A 19 9.90 0.75 3.43
N THR A 20 10.54 1.69 2.76
CA THR A 20 11.37 2.73 3.39
C THR A 20 10.53 3.68 4.26
N TRP A 21 9.43 4.26 3.72
CA TRP A 21 8.61 5.16 4.54
C TRP A 21 7.92 4.43 5.70
N ASN A 22 7.55 3.16 5.52
CA ASN A 22 7.05 2.33 6.63
C ASN A 22 8.12 2.11 7.71
N ALA A 23 9.39 1.93 7.34
CA ALA A 23 10.49 1.83 8.29
C ALA A 23 10.69 3.15 9.06
N ILE A 24 10.60 4.30 8.36
CA ILE A 24 10.64 5.63 8.99
C ILE A 24 9.51 5.77 10.00
N LEU A 25 8.28 5.44 9.63
CA LEU A 25 7.13 5.48 10.53
C LEU A 25 7.28 4.53 11.72
N LYS A 26 7.78 3.30 11.49
CA LYS A 26 8.01 2.29 12.53
C LYS A 26 9.09 2.75 13.53
N SER A 27 10.10 3.48 13.08
CA SER A 27 11.18 4.00 13.94
C SER A 27 10.71 5.10 14.89
N ASP A 28 9.56 5.72 14.64
CA ASP A 28 8.97 6.69 15.55
C ASP A 28 8.16 5.98 16.63
N GLN A 29 8.67 6.04 17.85
CA GLN A 29 8.02 5.44 19.04
C GLN A 29 7.19 6.45 19.83
N SER A 30 7.28 7.74 19.51
CA SER A 30 6.68 8.81 20.31
C SER A 30 5.23 9.12 19.89
N ASP A 31 4.97 9.45 18.64
CA ASP A 31 3.61 9.71 18.13
C ASP A 31 3.45 9.30 16.67
N ARG A 32 3.21 8.00 16.45
CA ARG A 32 3.01 7.43 15.11
C ARG A 32 1.84 8.03 14.34
N LEU A 33 0.75 8.43 15.05
CA LEU A 33 -0.40 9.02 14.38
C LEU A 33 -0.06 10.40 13.81
N ALA A 34 0.66 11.23 14.57
CA ALA A 34 1.10 12.54 14.11
C ALA A 34 2.11 12.43 12.98
N THR A 35 3.09 11.52 13.09
CA THR A 35 4.07 11.28 12.01
C THR A 35 3.41 10.75 10.74
N PHE A 36 2.48 9.80 10.87
CA PHE A 36 1.73 9.30 9.71
C PHE A 36 0.85 10.38 9.08
N GLY A 37 0.16 11.18 9.91
CA GLY A 37 -0.60 12.33 9.43
C GLY A 37 0.27 13.34 8.67
N LEU A 38 1.48 13.62 9.14
CA LEU A 38 2.42 14.51 8.45
C LEU A 38 2.94 13.91 7.13
N ILE A 39 3.22 12.60 7.09
CA ILE A 39 3.57 11.87 5.86
C ILE A 39 2.47 12.04 4.81
N MET A 40 1.21 11.80 5.18
CA MET A 40 0.08 11.92 4.25
C MET A 40 -0.18 13.37 3.84
N THR A 41 -0.12 14.32 4.77
CA THR A 41 -0.30 15.76 4.48
C THR A 41 0.79 16.32 3.57
N THR A 42 2.00 15.75 3.61
CA THR A 42 3.05 16.11 2.64
C THR A 42 2.59 15.81 1.21
N GLY A 43 1.86 14.71 1.00
CA GLY A 43 1.21 14.42 -0.29
C GLY A 43 0.22 15.49 -0.73
N THR A 44 -0.58 16.01 0.22
CA THR A 44 -1.49 17.14 -0.08
C THR A 44 -0.72 18.35 -0.59
N ILE A 45 0.39 18.71 0.05
CA ILE A 45 1.22 19.84 -0.39
C ILE A 45 1.81 19.57 -1.77
N MET A 46 2.35 18.34 -2.02
CA MET A 46 2.86 17.96 -3.33
C MET A 46 1.76 18.06 -4.40
N GLY A 47 0.57 17.53 -4.11
CA GLY A 47 -0.57 17.58 -5.03
C GLY A 47 -0.99 19.03 -5.34
N LEU A 48 -1.10 19.88 -4.32
CA LEU A 48 -1.42 21.31 -4.49
C LEU A 48 -0.36 22.04 -5.34
N CYS A 49 0.91 21.65 -5.25
CA CYS A 49 1.97 22.21 -6.09
C CYS A 49 1.88 21.74 -7.55
N ILE A 50 1.30 20.54 -7.82
CA ILE A 50 1.21 19.96 -9.15
C ILE A 50 -0.07 20.38 -9.88
N VAL A 51 -1.22 20.41 -9.17
CA VAL A 51 -2.54 20.69 -9.75
C VAL A 51 -2.59 21.92 -10.67
N PRO A 52 -1.92 23.08 -10.37
CA PRO A 52 -1.95 24.25 -11.25
C PRO A 52 -1.29 24.05 -12.61
N PHE A 53 -0.46 23.01 -12.78
CA PHE A 53 0.35 22.76 -13.98
C PHE A 53 -0.16 21.60 -14.84
N VAL A 54 -1.26 20.98 -14.44
CA VAL A 54 -1.86 19.83 -15.14
C VAL A 54 -3.31 20.11 -15.51
N PRO A 55 -3.85 19.51 -16.58
CA PRO A 55 -5.25 19.67 -16.94
C PRO A 55 -6.16 19.09 -15.86
N MET A 56 -7.40 19.58 -15.78
CA MET A 56 -8.42 18.96 -14.93
C MET A 56 -8.71 17.54 -15.42
N ILE A 57 -8.92 16.62 -14.49
CA ILE A 57 -9.34 15.24 -14.82
C ILE A 57 -10.74 15.25 -15.45
N GLU A 58 -10.99 14.29 -16.34
CA GLU A 58 -12.30 14.14 -16.97
C GLU A 58 -13.38 13.80 -15.94
N GLY A 59 -14.62 14.24 -16.21
CA GLY A 59 -15.73 14.12 -15.26
C GLY A 59 -16.01 12.70 -14.78
N ALA A 60 -15.76 11.69 -15.64
CA ALA A 60 -15.93 10.28 -15.31
C ALA A 60 -14.94 9.78 -14.22
N ALA A 61 -13.77 10.40 -14.08
CA ALA A 61 -12.75 10.01 -13.09
C ALA A 61 -13.14 10.42 -11.66
N TRP A 62 -13.89 11.50 -11.49
CA TRP A 62 -14.22 12.03 -10.16
C TRP A 62 -14.95 11.03 -9.27
N LYS A 63 -15.87 10.23 -9.82
CA LYS A 63 -16.57 9.21 -9.03
C LYS A 63 -15.62 8.17 -8.43
N TYR A 64 -14.61 7.75 -9.21
CA TYR A 64 -13.60 6.80 -8.74
C TYR A 64 -12.64 7.44 -7.74
N LEU A 65 -12.26 8.68 -7.95
CA LEU A 65 -11.39 9.43 -7.06
C LEU A 65 -12.06 9.63 -5.69
N ILE A 66 -13.31 10.09 -5.66
CA ILE A 66 -14.06 10.26 -4.41
C ILE A 66 -14.27 8.92 -3.71
N LEU A 67 -14.60 7.86 -4.48
CA LEU A 67 -14.73 6.51 -3.93
C LEU A 67 -13.40 6.02 -3.33
N SER A 68 -12.28 6.24 -4.02
CA SER A 68 -10.94 5.87 -3.52
C SER A 68 -10.62 6.60 -2.21
N VAL A 69 -10.85 7.91 -2.13
CA VAL A 69 -10.66 8.69 -0.88
C VAL A 69 -11.50 8.11 0.26
N ALA A 70 -12.78 7.82 0.01
CA ALA A 70 -13.66 7.24 1.03
C ALA A 70 -13.16 5.86 1.50
N ILE A 71 -12.70 5.02 0.58
CA ILE A 71 -12.13 3.70 0.90
C ILE A 71 -10.82 3.86 1.68
N HIS A 72 -9.95 4.82 1.36
CA HIS A 72 -8.73 5.09 2.11
C HIS A 72 -9.02 5.51 3.56
N VAL A 73 -10.03 6.35 3.78
CA VAL A 73 -10.46 6.71 5.15
C VAL A 73 -10.93 5.47 5.91
N ALA A 74 -11.73 4.60 5.26
CA ALA A 74 -12.15 3.32 5.85
C ALA A 74 -10.95 2.39 6.12
N TYR A 75 -10.00 2.32 5.18
CA TYR A 75 -8.74 1.57 5.33
C TYR A 75 -7.97 2.00 6.58
N TYR A 76 -7.77 3.30 6.79
CA TYR A 76 -7.07 3.81 7.98
C TYR A 76 -7.78 3.41 9.26
N PHE A 77 -9.11 3.49 9.28
CA PHE A 77 -9.91 3.08 10.42
C PHE A 77 -9.77 1.58 10.71
N PHE A 78 -9.95 0.72 9.70
CA PHE A 78 -9.86 -0.73 9.88
C PHE A 78 -8.45 -1.18 10.26
N LEU A 79 -7.41 -0.59 9.65
CA LEU A 79 -6.02 -0.87 9.97
C LEU A 79 -5.70 -0.54 11.44
N LEU A 80 -6.09 0.64 11.91
CA LEU A 80 -5.89 1.05 13.30
C LEU A 80 -6.64 0.13 14.28
N LYS A 81 -7.86 -0.30 13.92
CA LYS A 81 -8.64 -1.26 14.72
C LYS A 81 -7.99 -2.65 14.74
N ALA A 82 -7.54 -3.16 13.58
CA ALA A 82 -6.83 -4.43 13.50
C ALA A 82 -5.62 -4.45 14.46
N TYR A 83 -4.81 -3.39 14.45
CA TYR A 83 -3.65 -3.26 15.34
C TYR A 83 -3.98 -3.01 16.80
N SER A 84 -5.17 -2.50 17.11
CA SER A 84 -5.60 -2.32 18.50
C SER A 84 -6.10 -3.61 19.15
N TYR A 85 -6.62 -4.56 18.34
CA TYR A 85 -7.18 -5.82 18.84
C TYR A 85 -6.23 -7.01 18.74
N GLY A 86 -5.19 -6.94 17.90
CA GLY A 86 -4.25 -8.04 17.69
C GLY A 86 -2.83 -7.59 17.36
N ASP A 87 -1.95 -8.58 17.34
CA ASP A 87 -0.56 -8.36 17.00
C ASP A 87 -0.37 -8.11 15.50
N LEU A 88 0.62 -7.29 15.16
CA LEU A 88 0.99 -7.00 13.77
C LEU A 88 1.32 -8.27 12.99
N SER A 89 1.98 -9.23 13.63
CA SER A 89 2.33 -10.53 13.04
C SER A 89 1.12 -11.38 12.64
N HIS A 90 -0.06 -11.13 13.23
CA HIS A 90 -1.30 -11.80 12.87
C HIS A 90 -2.10 -11.02 11.83
N THR A 91 -2.25 -9.71 12.04
CA THR A 91 -3.17 -8.88 11.23
C THR A 91 -2.60 -8.45 9.89
N TYR A 92 -1.30 -8.13 9.85
CA TYR A 92 -0.64 -7.63 8.65
C TYR A 92 -0.63 -8.62 7.48
N PRO A 93 -0.36 -9.94 7.71
CA PRO A 93 -0.38 -10.93 6.63
C PRO A 93 -1.74 -11.11 5.98
N ILE A 94 -2.77 -11.13 6.83
CA ILE A 94 -4.14 -11.32 6.36
C ILE A 94 -4.52 -10.15 5.45
N ALA A 95 -4.27 -8.92 5.90
CA ALA A 95 -4.59 -7.73 5.15
C ALA A 95 -3.81 -7.65 3.82
N ARG A 96 -2.51 -7.95 3.85
CA ARG A 96 -1.63 -7.84 2.67
C ARG A 96 -1.80 -9.00 1.70
N GLY A 97 -2.02 -10.23 2.20
CA GLY A 97 -2.22 -11.40 1.35
C GLY A 97 -3.58 -11.41 0.65
N LEU A 98 -4.60 -10.81 1.26
CA LEU A 98 -5.95 -10.75 0.70
C LEU A 98 -6.08 -9.73 -0.44
N GLY A 99 -5.36 -8.61 -0.37
CA GLY A 99 -5.44 -7.53 -1.36
C GLY A 99 -5.25 -8.00 -2.81
N PRO A 100 -4.09 -8.58 -3.18
CA PRO A 100 -3.84 -9.06 -4.54
C PRO A 100 -4.81 -10.14 -5.02
N LEU A 101 -5.27 -11.03 -4.13
CA LEU A 101 -6.27 -12.05 -4.46
C LEU A 101 -7.58 -11.40 -4.89
N LEU A 102 -8.07 -10.44 -4.12
CA LEU A 102 -9.33 -9.75 -4.43
C LEU A 102 -9.21 -8.88 -5.68
N VAL A 103 -8.07 -8.21 -5.87
CA VAL A 103 -7.81 -7.45 -7.11
C VAL A 103 -7.85 -8.40 -8.31
N ALA A 104 -7.17 -9.54 -8.27
CA ALA A 104 -7.17 -10.51 -9.35
C ALA A 104 -8.57 -11.06 -9.65
N LEU A 105 -9.34 -11.40 -8.60
CA LEU A 105 -10.71 -11.88 -8.74
C LEU A 105 -11.62 -10.84 -9.38
N VAL A 106 -11.57 -9.59 -8.90
CA VAL A 106 -12.46 -8.52 -9.37
C VAL A 106 -12.04 -8.05 -10.76
N SER A 107 -10.75 -7.85 -11.01
CA SER A 107 -10.27 -7.41 -12.32
C SER A 107 -10.54 -8.45 -13.40
N GLY A 108 -10.35 -9.73 -13.10
CA GLY A 108 -10.63 -10.82 -14.04
C GLY A 108 -12.12 -11.02 -14.32
N ARG A 109 -12.96 -10.93 -13.28
CA ARG A 109 -14.40 -11.26 -13.43
C ARG A 109 -15.27 -10.07 -13.85
N PHE A 110 -14.95 -8.85 -13.41
CA PHE A 110 -15.83 -7.69 -13.53
C PHE A 110 -15.25 -6.54 -14.38
N ILE A 111 -13.92 -6.48 -14.55
CA ILE A 111 -13.26 -5.43 -15.32
C ILE A 111 -12.85 -5.93 -16.71
N GLY A 112 -12.89 -7.26 -16.93
CA GLY A 112 -12.55 -7.87 -18.22
C GLY A 112 -11.03 -8.03 -18.44
N GLU A 113 -10.22 -7.99 -17.39
CA GLU A 113 -8.81 -8.33 -17.49
C GLU A 113 -8.66 -9.85 -17.64
N HIS A 114 -8.11 -10.30 -18.77
CA HIS A 114 -7.90 -11.73 -19.01
C HIS A 114 -6.66 -12.22 -18.26
N LEU A 115 -6.89 -12.92 -17.15
CA LEU A 115 -5.84 -13.59 -16.38
C LEU A 115 -5.59 -14.98 -16.95
N ARG A 116 -4.33 -15.30 -17.24
CA ARG A 116 -3.90 -16.64 -17.65
C ARG A 116 -3.90 -17.58 -16.43
N SER A 117 -3.96 -18.88 -16.65
CA SER A 117 -3.87 -19.84 -15.54
C SER A 117 -2.61 -19.64 -14.68
N GLN A 118 -1.48 -19.30 -15.30
CA GLN A 118 -0.23 -18.99 -14.60
C GLN A 118 -0.34 -17.73 -13.72
N ASP A 119 -1.13 -16.74 -14.12
CA ASP A 119 -1.34 -15.52 -13.33
C ASP A 119 -2.14 -15.83 -12.07
N ILE A 120 -3.15 -16.70 -12.19
CA ILE A 120 -3.96 -17.17 -11.05
C ILE A 120 -3.08 -17.96 -10.07
N VAL A 121 -2.30 -18.93 -10.55
CA VAL A 121 -1.38 -19.70 -9.71
C VAL A 121 -0.34 -18.77 -9.06
N GLY A 122 0.17 -17.79 -9.80
CA GLY A 122 1.14 -16.81 -9.30
C GLY A 122 0.57 -15.96 -8.16
N VAL A 123 -0.66 -15.45 -8.29
CA VAL A 123 -1.33 -14.70 -7.21
C VAL A 123 -1.57 -15.56 -5.98
N LEU A 124 -1.98 -16.82 -6.17
CA LEU A 124 -2.18 -17.76 -5.05
C LEU A 124 -0.88 -18.04 -4.30
N LEU A 125 0.23 -18.29 -5.03
CA LEU A 125 1.56 -18.48 -4.43
C LEU A 125 2.01 -17.23 -3.68
N LEU A 126 1.86 -16.07 -4.29
CA LEU A 126 2.21 -14.78 -3.68
C LEU A 126 1.45 -14.57 -2.37
N SER A 127 0.13 -14.74 -2.40
CA SER A 127 -0.72 -14.55 -1.21
C SER A 127 -0.42 -15.57 -0.12
N PHE A 128 -0.20 -16.83 -0.48
CA PHE A 128 0.22 -17.86 0.46
C PHE A 128 1.60 -17.52 1.08
N GLY A 129 2.57 -17.11 0.26
CA GLY A 129 3.89 -16.68 0.71
C GLY A 129 3.84 -15.48 1.67
N LEU A 130 2.97 -14.49 1.37
CA LEU A 130 2.75 -13.34 2.26
C LEU A 130 2.22 -13.77 3.62
N VAL A 131 1.21 -14.63 3.64
CA VAL A 131 0.67 -15.20 4.89
C VAL A 131 1.75 -15.99 5.63
N ALA A 132 2.50 -16.84 4.93
CA ALA A 132 3.58 -17.64 5.52
C ALA A 132 4.73 -16.76 6.08
N LEU A 133 5.10 -15.67 5.39
CA LEU A 133 6.16 -14.76 5.82
C LEU A 133 5.85 -14.13 7.17
N ALA A 134 4.61 -13.84 7.42
CA ALA A 134 4.20 -13.08 8.57
C ALA A 134 3.55 -13.91 9.69
N MET A 135 3.39 -15.25 9.52
CA MET A 135 2.99 -16.09 10.65
C MET A 135 4.02 -15.95 11.79
N PRO A 136 3.61 -15.84 13.07
CA PRO A 136 4.53 -15.70 14.20
C PRO A 136 5.52 -16.88 14.25
N LEU A 137 6.76 -16.59 14.63
CA LEU A 137 7.73 -17.62 15.00
C LEU A 137 7.16 -18.41 16.19
N LYS A 138 7.41 -19.74 16.24
CA LYS A 138 7.02 -20.58 17.38
C LYS A 138 7.48 -19.87 18.66
N ASN A 139 6.60 -19.70 19.63
CA ASN A 139 6.81 -19.05 20.96
C ASN A 139 6.47 -17.55 21.07
N VAL A 140 5.76 -16.94 20.13
CA VAL A 140 5.17 -15.63 20.39
C VAL A 140 3.93 -15.82 21.25
N VAL A 141 4.02 -15.45 22.53
CA VAL A 141 2.88 -15.44 23.44
C VAL A 141 1.92 -14.34 22.98
N PRO A 142 0.63 -14.64 22.73
CA PRO A 142 -0.34 -13.63 22.37
C PRO A 142 -0.40 -12.52 23.43
N ARG A 143 -0.55 -11.28 22.98
CA ARG A 143 -0.67 -10.13 23.87
C ARG A 143 -1.83 -10.36 24.85
N PRO A 144 -1.65 -10.19 26.16
CA PRO A 144 -2.75 -10.29 27.12
C PRO A 144 -3.90 -9.35 26.72
N GLY A 145 -5.13 -9.88 26.62
CA GLY A 145 -6.31 -9.12 26.19
C GLY A 145 -6.52 -9.01 24.68
N SER A 146 -5.71 -9.68 23.86
CA SER A 146 -5.93 -9.74 22.40
C SER A 146 -7.28 -10.42 22.09
N ARG A 147 -8.06 -9.76 21.21
CA ARG A 147 -9.36 -10.27 20.71
C ARG A 147 -9.16 -10.80 19.29
N HIS A 148 -8.57 -12.00 19.16
CA HIS A 148 -8.17 -12.58 17.87
C HIS A 148 -9.27 -12.53 16.79
N GLY A 149 -10.53 -12.82 17.15
CA GLY A 149 -11.65 -12.76 16.18
C GLY A 149 -11.88 -11.35 15.62
N LEU A 150 -11.85 -10.32 16.48
CA LEU A 150 -11.98 -8.93 16.03
C LEU A 150 -10.73 -8.48 15.25
N ALA A 151 -9.54 -8.89 15.69
CA ALA A 151 -8.31 -8.60 14.96
C ALA A 151 -8.34 -9.17 13.55
N THR A 152 -8.78 -10.43 13.39
CA THR A 152 -8.94 -11.10 12.09
C THR A 152 -10.01 -10.40 11.24
N LEU A 153 -11.17 -10.07 11.81
CA LEU A 153 -12.23 -9.36 11.12
C LEU A 153 -11.72 -8.02 10.54
N PHE A 154 -11.08 -7.20 11.37
CA PHE A 154 -10.55 -5.91 10.92
C PHE A 154 -9.38 -6.06 9.95
N ALA A 155 -8.57 -7.11 10.04
CA ALA A 155 -7.53 -7.41 9.06
C ALA A 155 -8.14 -7.79 7.69
N VAL A 156 -9.20 -8.59 7.67
CA VAL A 156 -9.94 -8.91 6.43
C VAL A 156 -10.57 -7.67 5.83
N LEU A 157 -11.25 -6.83 6.64
CA LEU A 157 -11.81 -5.56 6.16
C LEU A 157 -10.72 -4.62 5.62
N THR A 158 -9.54 -4.60 6.24
CA THR A 158 -8.37 -3.87 5.72
C THR A 158 -7.95 -4.41 4.35
N GLY A 159 -7.86 -5.73 4.18
CA GLY A 159 -7.54 -6.35 2.89
C GLY A 159 -8.57 -6.06 1.79
N ILE A 160 -9.86 -6.05 2.14
CA ILE A 160 -10.95 -5.67 1.23
C ILE A 160 -10.80 -4.21 0.81
N THR A 161 -10.51 -3.30 1.75
CA THR A 161 -10.30 -1.89 1.41
C THR A 161 -9.04 -1.67 0.58
N ILE A 162 -7.96 -2.44 0.81
CA ILE A 162 -6.77 -2.42 -0.05
C ILE A 162 -7.14 -2.75 -1.49
N ALA A 163 -7.87 -3.84 -1.72
CA ALA A 163 -8.33 -4.20 -3.07
C ALA A 163 -9.26 -3.12 -3.64
N GLY A 164 -10.18 -2.61 -2.83
CA GLY A 164 -11.15 -1.58 -3.22
C GLY A 164 -10.48 -0.30 -3.73
N TYR A 165 -9.52 0.26 -3.00
CA TYR A 165 -8.85 1.47 -3.47
C TYR A 165 -7.94 1.22 -4.68
N ILE A 166 -7.25 0.06 -4.77
CA ILE A 166 -6.44 -0.29 -5.94
C ILE A 166 -7.31 -0.35 -7.20
N ILE A 167 -8.48 -0.98 -7.12
CA ILE A 167 -9.43 -1.08 -8.23
C ILE A 167 -9.99 0.29 -8.58
N SER A 168 -10.40 1.06 -7.56
CA SER A 168 -10.94 2.40 -7.75
C SER A 168 -9.92 3.34 -8.41
N ASP A 169 -8.68 3.32 -7.94
CA ASP A 169 -7.59 4.11 -8.52
C ASP A 169 -7.23 3.65 -9.94
N GLY A 170 -7.22 2.34 -10.19
CA GLY A 170 -6.97 1.80 -11.52
C GLY A 170 -8.03 2.21 -12.53
N LEU A 171 -9.31 2.16 -12.14
CA LEU A 171 -10.42 2.65 -12.99
C LEU A 171 -10.39 4.17 -13.12
N GLY A 172 -10.10 4.88 -12.03
CA GLY A 172 -10.06 6.33 -12.00
C GLY A 172 -8.95 6.94 -12.84
N VAL A 173 -7.72 6.41 -12.73
CA VAL A 173 -6.58 6.91 -13.52
C VAL A 173 -6.72 6.60 -15.01
N ARG A 174 -7.37 5.49 -15.38
CA ARG A 174 -7.71 5.16 -16.77
C ARG A 174 -8.82 6.07 -17.32
N ALA A 175 -9.76 6.49 -16.47
CA ALA A 175 -10.85 7.40 -16.82
C ALA A 175 -10.47 8.89 -16.73
N ALA A 176 -9.26 9.22 -16.25
CA ALA A 176 -8.82 10.60 -16.06
C ALA A 176 -8.51 11.34 -17.36
N GLY A 177 -8.28 10.61 -18.46
CA GLY A 177 -7.90 11.09 -19.77
C GLY A 177 -6.68 10.33 -20.31
N GLU A 178 -6.45 10.44 -21.62
CA GLU A 178 -5.46 9.62 -22.31
C GLU A 178 -4.01 10.08 -22.08
N SER A 179 -3.78 11.37 -21.82
CA SER A 179 -2.43 11.92 -21.71
C SER A 179 -1.79 11.62 -20.34
N THR A 180 -0.47 11.57 -20.33
CA THR A 180 0.33 11.49 -19.10
C THR A 180 -0.04 12.60 -18.11
N GLN A 181 -0.34 13.81 -18.60
CA GLN A 181 -0.71 14.93 -17.74
C GLN A 181 -2.04 14.70 -17.01
N HIS A 182 -3.05 14.08 -17.65
CA HIS A 182 -4.30 13.71 -16.99
C HIS A 182 -4.09 12.64 -15.92
N ARG A 183 -3.22 11.67 -16.16
CA ARG A 183 -2.86 10.65 -15.15
C ARG A 183 -2.15 11.27 -13.95
N ILE A 184 -1.22 12.19 -14.19
CA ILE A 184 -0.55 12.96 -13.12
C ILE A 184 -1.58 13.82 -12.36
N SER A 185 -2.53 14.40 -13.05
CA SER A 185 -3.62 15.18 -12.44
C SER A 185 -4.46 14.32 -11.48
N TYR A 186 -4.85 13.10 -11.89
CA TYR A 186 -5.55 12.16 -11.02
C TYR A 186 -4.77 11.87 -9.74
N ILE A 187 -3.49 11.57 -9.87
CA ILE A 187 -2.58 11.29 -8.74
C ILE A 187 -2.48 12.50 -7.82
N ALA A 188 -2.35 13.71 -8.38
CA ALA A 188 -2.26 14.94 -7.63
C ALA A 188 -3.55 15.25 -6.85
N TRP A 189 -4.71 15.13 -7.50
CA TRP A 189 -6.02 15.34 -6.86
C TRP A 189 -6.29 14.30 -5.76
N LEU A 190 -5.92 13.03 -5.98
CA LEU A 190 -6.03 12.01 -4.94
C LEU A 190 -5.20 12.38 -3.72
N ALA A 191 -3.93 12.76 -3.90
CA ALA A 191 -3.05 13.17 -2.81
C ALA A 191 -3.59 14.40 -2.05
N VAL A 192 -4.19 15.37 -2.77
CA VAL A 192 -4.83 16.54 -2.15
C VAL A 192 -5.98 16.12 -1.23
N LEU A 193 -6.83 15.22 -1.67
CA LEU A 193 -8.05 14.86 -0.95
C LEU A 193 -7.83 13.79 0.12
N GLU A 194 -6.86 12.88 -0.07
CA GLU A 194 -6.59 11.79 0.87
C GLU A 194 -5.75 12.24 2.08
N GLY A 195 -4.81 13.18 1.87
CA GLY A 195 -3.74 13.45 2.82
C GLY A 195 -4.12 14.03 4.18
N PRO A 196 -5.08 14.97 4.31
CA PRO A 196 -5.23 15.74 5.56
C PRO A 196 -5.88 14.98 6.71
N TRP A 197 -6.67 13.94 6.44
CA TRP A 197 -7.59 13.33 7.42
C TRP A 197 -6.92 12.82 8.71
N LEU A 198 -5.78 12.18 8.59
CA LEU A 198 -5.06 11.64 9.76
C LEU A 198 -4.48 12.77 10.62
N LEU A 199 -3.98 13.81 10.00
CA LEU A 199 -3.42 14.96 10.72
C LEU A 199 -4.53 15.75 11.41
N VAL A 200 -5.66 15.97 10.74
CA VAL A 200 -6.86 16.57 11.34
C VAL A 200 -7.33 15.76 12.55
N LEU A 201 -7.39 14.44 12.42
CA LEU A 201 -7.76 13.53 13.54
C LEU A 201 -6.76 13.63 14.70
N ALA A 202 -5.45 13.70 14.41
CA ALA A 202 -4.41 13.84 15.43
C ALA A 202 -4.54 15.16 16.19
N PHE A 203 -4.72 16.27 15.48
CA PHE A 203 -4.92 17.59 16.08
C PHE A 203 -6.22 17.67 16.89
N TRP A 204 -7.31 17.12 16.39
CA TRP A 204 -8.57 17.09 17.13
C TRP A 204 -8.44 16.39 18.49
N LYS A 205 -7.68 15.31 18.55
CA LYS A 205 -7.50 14.54 19.78
C LYS A 205 -6.46 15.15 20.74
N ARG A 206 -5.36 15.72 20.21
CA ARG A 206 -4.18 16.08 21.02
C ARG A 206 -3.40 17.25 20.41
N PRO A 207 -3.98 18.46 20.30
CA PRO A 207 -3.39 19.57 19.53
C PRO A 207 -2.00 19.99 19.99
N THR A 208 -1.79 20.15 21.30
CA THR A 208 -0.52 20.61 21.87
C THR A 208 0.60 19.58 21.71
N THR A 209 0.30 18.31 21.94
CA THR A 209 1.24 17.21 21.83
C THR A 209 1.67 16.99 20.37
N VAL A 210 0.70 17.03 19.44
CA VAL A 210 0.94 16.88 18.00
C VAL A 210 1.83 18.00 17.49
N TRP A 211 1.55 19.25 17.87
CA TRP A 211 2.35 20.40 17.46
C TRP A 211 3.80 20.33 17.95
N ALA A 212 4.00 19.98 19.23
CA ALA A 212 5.32 19.80 19.81
C ALA A 212 6.11 18.67 19.13
N HIS A 213 5.42 17.54 18.83
CA HIS A 213 5.99 16.43 18.13
C HIS A 213 6.41 16.81 16.70
N MET A 214 5.53 17.47 15.95
CA MET A 214 5.81 17.90 14.58
C MET A 214 7.01 18.83 14.49
N LYS A 215 7.15 19.80 15.40
CA LYS A 215 8.33 20.69 15.46
C LYS A 215 9.65 19.92 15.57
N LYS A 216 9.64 18.79 16.29
CA LYS A 216 10.83 17.98 16.54
C LYS A 216 11.12 16.98 15.41
N THR A 217 10.07 16.45 14.74
CA THR A 217 10.18 15.32 13.82
C THR A 217 9.73 15.63 12.38
N TRP A 218 9.52 16.93 12.04
CA TRP A 218 9.02 17.34 10.74
C TRP A 218 9.79 16.73 9.55
N TYR A 219 11.11 16.62 9.65
CA TYR A 219 11.98 16.06 8.60
C TYR A 219 11.67 14.58 8.30
N ARG A 220 11.25 13.81 9.31
CA ARG A 220 10.81 12.40 9.12
C ARG A 220 9.47 12.35 8.40
N GLY A 221 8.53 13.22 8.79
CA GLY A 221 7.23 13.31 8.15
C GLY A 221 7.34 13.79 6.70
N VAL A 222 8.09 14.84 6.46
CA VAL A 222 8.28 15.39 5.10
C VAL A 222 9.08 14.40 4.23
N GLY A 223 10.23 13.92 4.70
CA GLY A 223 11.05 12.95 3.95
C GLY A 223 10.30 11.64 3.69
N GLY A 224 9.64 11.09 4.72
CA GLY A 224 8.78 9.91 4.57
C GLY A 224 7.60 10.17 3.63
N GLY A 225 7.03 11.37 3.67
CA GLY A 225 5.92 11.78 2.81
C GLY A 225 6.30 11.93 1.34
N LEU A 226 7.44 12.53 1.04
CA LEU A 226 7.98 12.59 -0.32
C LEU A 226 8.15 11.18 -0.89
N ILE A 227 8.78 10.29 -0.13
CA ILE A 227 9.00 8.89 -0.53
C ILE A 227 7.65 8.16 -0.69
N ALA A 228 6.75 8.26 0.27
CA ALA A 228 5.48 7.55 0.28
C ALA A 228 4.59 7.95 -0.91
N ASN A 229 4.40 9.26 -1.10
CA ASN A 229 3.50 9.77 -2.13
C ASN A 229 4.07 9.60 -3.54
N THR A 230 5.39 9.76 -3.72
CA THR A 230 6.04 9.44 -5.01
C THR A 230 5.89 7.95 -5.33
N GLY A 231 6.16 7.05 -4.38
CA GLY A 231 6.01 5.61 -4.60
C GLY A 231 4.57 5.21 -4.89
N TYR A 232 3.60 5.84 -4.22
CA TYR A 232 2.18 5.57 -4.49
C TYR A 232 1.75 6.15 -5.85
N GLY A 233 2.21 7.34 -6.21
CA GLY A 233 1.95 7.94 -7.52
C GLY A 233 2.48 7.07 -8.67
N ILE A 234 3.69 6.51 -8.55
CA ILE A 234 4.25 5.55 -9.51
C ILE A 234 3.34 4.31 -9.62
N ALA A 235 2.84 3.80 -8.51
CA ALA A 235 1.96 2.64 -8.52
C ALA A 235 0.61 2.92 -9.22
N ILE A 236 -0.01 4.08 -8.97
CA ILE A 236 -1.24 4.50 -9.66
C ILE A 236 -0.97 4.71 -11.15
N TYR A 237 0.13 5.34 -11.50
CA TYR A 237 0.52 5.51 -12.91
C TYR A 237 0.67 4.16 -13.62
N ALA A 238 1.27 3.17 -12.97
CA ALA A 238 1.39 1.81 -13.49
C ALA A 238 0.02 1.12 -13.68
N LEU A 239 -0.97 1.39 -12.81
CA LEU A 239 -2.35 0.90 -12.98
C LEU A 239 -3.03 1.41 -14.27
N ALA A 240 -2.58 2.55 -14.78
CA ALA A 240 -3.05 3.06 -16.08
C ALA A 240 -2.47 2.29 -17.27
N LEU A 241 -1.30 1.66 -17.10
CA LEU A 241 -0.51 1.08 -18.19
C LEU A 241 -0.50 -0.45 -18.20
N GLY A 242 -0.82 -1.09 -17.08
CA GLY A 242 -0.75 -2.54 -16.95
C GLY A 242 -1.97 -3.17 -16.29
N PRO A 243 -2.07 -4.52 -16.30
CA PRO A 243 -3.14 -5.23 -15.62
C PRO A 243 -3.07 -4.99 -14.10
N MET A 244 -4.22 -4.68 -13.50
CA MET A 244 -4.30 -4.32 -12.07
C MET A 244 -3.78 -5.43 -11.16
N ALA A 245 -4.06 -6.70 -11.51
CA ALA A 245 -3.59 -7.86 -10.74
C ALA A 245 -2.07 -7.94 -10.70
N HIS A 246 -1.37 -7.69 -11.83
CA HIS A 246 0.09 -7.71 -11.92
C HIS A 246 0.71 -6.54 -11.15
N VAL A 247 0.14 -5.34 -11.30
CA VAL A 247 0.58 -4.16 -10.55
C VAL A 247 0.41 -4.37 -9.05
N ALA A 248 -0.75 -4.88 -8.61
CA ALA A 248 -1.00 -5.18 -7.20
C ALA A 248 0.00 -6.23 -6.66
N ALA A 249 0.26 -7.30 -7.42
CA ALA A 249 1.22 -8.34 -7.04
C ALA A 249 2.64 -7.80 -6.92
N LEU A 250 3.13 -7.03 -7.90
CA LEU A 250 4.47 -6.44 -7.87
C LEU A 250 4.66 -5.47 -6.70
N ARG A 251 3.63 -4.73 -6.30
CA ARG A 251 3.69 -3.87 -5.10
C ARG A 251 3.94 -4.65 -3.81
N GLU A 252 3.55 -5.91 -3.74
CA GLU A 252 3.77 -6.74 -2.56
C GLU A 252 5.24 -7.11 -2.34
N THR A 253 6.13 -6.90 -3.33
CA THR A 253 7.59 -7.00 -3.10
C THR A 253 8.07 -6.04 -2.00
N SER A 254 7.29 -5.01 -1.68
CA SER A 254 7.54 -4.12 -0.54
C SER A 254 7.69 -4.88 0.78
N VAL A 255 7.00 -6.02 0.94
CA VAL A 255 7.12 -6.86 2.14
C VAL A 255 8.50 -7.53 2.21
N LEU A 256 9.06 -7.92 1.06
CA LEU A 256 10.42 -8.48 0.98
C LEU A 256 11.47 -7.41 1.32
N PHE A 257 11.34 -6.21 0.74
CA PHE A 257 12.20 -5.07 1.08
C PHE A 257 12.07 -4.69 2.56
N GLY A 258 10.84 -4.68 3.09
CA GLY A 258 10.60 -4.43 4.51
C GLY A 258 11.27 -5.46 5.43
N ALA A 259 11.24 -6.74 5.05
CA ALA A 259 11.92 -7.80 5.77
C ALA A 259 13.45 -7.66 5.73
N LEU A 260 14.02 -7.27 4.58
CA LEU A 260 15.45 -6.97 4.44
C LEU A 260 15.84 -5.76 5.29
N ILE A 261 15.11 -4.65 5.21
CA ILE A 261 15.35 -3.45 6.01
C ILE A 261 15.26 -3.79 7.51
N GLY A 262 14.24 -4.55 7.91
CA GLY A 262 14.07 -5.01 9.29
C GLY A 262 15.28 -5.81 9.79
N THR A 263 15.79 -6.69 8.95
CA THR A 263 16.96 -7.52 9.30
C THR A 263 18.25 -6.72 9.34
N LEU A 264 18.52 -5.94 8.29
CA LEU A 264 19.81 -5.25 8.11
C LEU A 264 19.96 -4.01 8.99
N LEU A 265 18.86 -3.24 9.18
CA LEU A 265 18.90 -1.97 9.91
C LEU A 265 18.32 -2.05 11.32
N LEU A 266 17.38 -2.97 11.58
CA LEU A 266 16.72 -3.08 12.88
C LEU A 266 17.16 -4.33 13.66
N GLY A 267 18.06 -5.16 13.10
CA GLY A 267 18.57 -6.36 13.76
C GLY A 267 17.52 -7.46 13.99
N GLU A 268 16.43 -7.47 13.21
CA GLU A 268 15.39 -8.50 13.34
C GLU A 268 15.88 -9.85 12.79
N PRO A 269 15.61 -10.98 13.46
CA PRO A 269 16.05 -12.28 12.99
C PRO A 269 15.36 -12.68 11.68
N PHE A 270 16.14 -13.07 10.68
CA PHE A 270 15.66 -13.57 9.38
C PHE A 270 15.83 -15.09 9.33
N GLY A 271 14.89 -15.81 9.91
CA GLY A 271 14.97 -17.29 9.98
C GLY A 271 14.63 -17.99 8.68
N GLY A 272 15.03 -19.27 8.55
CA GLY A 272 14.84 -20.09 7.33
C GLY A 272 13.40 -20.12 6.78
N ARG A 273 12.40 -20.01 7.65
CA ARG A 273 10.99 -19.91 7.24
C ARG A 273 10.69 -18.61 6.48
N ARG A 274 11.27 -17.46 6.88
CA ARG A 274 11.12 -16.20 6.15
C ARG A 274 11.79 -16.29 4.78
N VAL A 275 12.92 -16.97 4.70
CA VAL A 275 13.59 -17.28 3.44
C VAL A 275 12.70 -18.11 2.54
N ALA A 276 12.15 -19.22 3.03
CA ALA A 276 11.23 -20.07 2.25
C ALA A 276 10.00 -19.32 1.77
N ALA A 277 9.36 -18.53 2.64
CA ALA A 277 8.21 -17.70 2.28
C ALA A 277 8.57 -16.66 1.20
N SER A 278 9.76 -16.05 1.29
CA SER A 278 10.25 -15.11 0.27
C SER A 278 10.43 -15.79 -1.09
N PHE A 279 10.94 -17.01 -1.12
CA PHE A 279 11.02 -17.80 -2.35
C PHE A 279 9.68 -18.08 -2.96
N VAL A 280 8.67 -18.42 -2.17
CA VAL A 280 7.29 -18.64 -2.66
C VAL A 280 6.71 -17.35 -3.26
N ILE A 281 6.90 -16.20 -2.60
CA ILE A 281 6.47 -14.89 -3.13
C ILE A 281 7.14 -14.59 -4.47
N VAL A 282 8.46 -14.73 -4.54
CA VAL A 282 9.24 -14.47 -5.77
C VAL A 282 8.82 -15.44 -6.88
N SER A 283 8.62 -16.72 -6.58
CA SER A 283 8.13 -17.69 -7.56
C SER A 283 6.77 -17.31 -8.13
N GLY A 284 5.85 -16.84 -7.28
CA GLY A 284 4.55 -16.32 -7.72
C GLY A 284 4.69 -15.12 -8.66
N LEU A 285 5.56 -14.16 -8.32
CA LEU A 285 5.83 -12.98 -9.15
C LEU A 285 6.48 -13.32 -10.49
N VAL A 286 7.45 -14.23 -10.49
CA VAL A 286 8.11 -14.73 -11.72
C VAL A 286 7.10 -15.45 -12.60
N LEU A 287 6.21 -16.25 -12.03
CA LEU A 287 5.19 -16.96 -12.80
C LEU A 287 4.21 -15.99 -13.49
N MET A 288 3.83 -14.90 -12.82
CA MET A 288 2.97 -13.86 -13.40
C MET A 288 3.67 -13.01 -14.45
N ASN A 289 4.94 -12.64 -14.23
CA ASN A 289 5.63 -11.62 -15.02
C ASN A 289 6.82 -12.18 -15.83
N GLY A 290 7.10 -13.48 -15.74
CA GLY A 290 8.27 -14.13 -16.34
C GLY A 290 8.53 -13.79 -17.82
N PRO A 291 7.49 -13.77 -18.69
CA PRO A 291 7.68 -13.40 -20.10
C PRO A 291 8.15 -11.96 -20.33
N ALA A 292 8.08 -11.10 -19.31
CA ALA A 292 8.55 -9.71 -19.34
C ALA A 292 9.91 -9.52 -18.65
N LEU A 293 10.37 -10.54 -17.90
CA LEU A 293 11.63 -10.50 -17.18
C LEU A 293 12.78 -11.14 -17.97
N PHE A 294 12.44 -11.92 -18.98
CA PHE A 294 13.35 -12.64 -19.90
C PHE A 294 12.93 -12.38 -21.36
#